data_1fbb77125fe79a5cc4fa64cd24357de4
#
_entry.id   1fbb77125fe79a5cc4fa64cd24357de4
#
_cell.length_a   1.000
_cell.length_b   1.000
_cell.length_c   1.000
_cell.angle_alpha   90.00
_cell.angle_beta   90.00
_cell.angle_gamma   90.00
#
_symmetry.space_group_name_H-M   'P 1'
#
loop_
_entity.id
_entity.type
_entity.pdbx_description
1 polymer ?
#
loop_
_entity_poly.entity_id
_entity_poly.type
_entity_poly.pdbx_seq_one_letter_code
_entity_poly.pdbx_strand_id
1 'polypeptide(L)'
;MYVVWKMSAININKNNFQNEIMDSEKTVLLDFWAPWCAPCRMVVPVIEEIAGERPDIKVGKINVDEQPELASKFSIMSIPTLVVMKNGKIVQQVSGARPKKAILEML
;
A
#
# COMPACT_ATOMS: atom_id res chain seq x y z
N MET A 1 10.47 -6.50 -26.51
CA MET A 1 10.22 -6.54 -25.87
C MET A 1 9.64 -6.29 -25.11
N TYR A 2 9.36 -6.32 -24.42
CA TYR A 2 8.74 -6.17 -23.69
C TYR A 2 8.61 -6.12 -22.58
N VAL A 3 8.35 -5.87 -22.05
CA VAL A 3 8.21 -5.74 -20.99
C VAL A 3 7.68 -5.98 -20.07
N VAL A 4 7.74 -6.05 -19.50
CA VAL A 4 7.11 -6.29 -18.66
C VAL A 4 6.92 -5.74 -17.64
N TRP A 5 6.64 -5.49 -16.99
CA TRP A 5 6.44 -5.09 -16.09
C TRP A 5 5.87 -5.30 -15.08
N LYS A 6 5.99 -5.21 -14.61
CA LYS A 6 5.64 -5.53 -13.93
C LYS A 6 5.11 -5.23 -12.78
N MET A 7 4.40 -5.61 -12.30
CA MET A 7 3.89 -5.35 -11.24
C MET A 7 4.72 -4.96 -10.31
N SER A 8 4.33 -4.23 -9.53
CA SER A 8 5.35 -3.67 -8.75
C SER A 8 4.96 -3.55 -7.31
N ALA A 9 3.69 -3.40 -7.00
CA ALA A 9 3.21 -3.44 -5.62
C ALA A 9 3.12 -4.90 -5.15
N ILE A 10 3.53 -5.13 -3.92
CA ILE A 10 3.59 -6.47 -3.34
C ILE A 10 2.27 -6.76 -2.63
N ASN A 11 1.69 -7.92 -2.89
CA ASN A 11 0.53 -8.36 -2.13
C ASN A 11 0.99 -8.81 -0.75
N ILE A 12 0.52 -8.12 0.28
CA ILE A 12 0.96 -8.35 1.65
C ILE A 12 -0.07 -9.21 2.38
N ASN A 13 0.42 -10.23 3.07
CA ASN A 13 -0.37 -11.09 3.91
C ASN A 13 0.36 -11.28 5.23
N LYS A 14 -0.20 -12.06 6.14
CA LYS A 14 0.43 -12.24 7.45
C LYS A 14 1.75 -12.99 7.38
N ASN A 15 2.00 -13.73 6.30
CA ASN A 15 3.24 -14.50 6.17
C ASN A 15 4.42 -13.64 5.74
N ASN A 16 4.18 -12.57 4.98
CA ASN A 16 5.27 -11.72 4.51
C ASN A 16 5.27 -10.33 5.14
N PHE A 17 4.28 -10.02 5.99
CA PHE A 17 4.15 -8.69 6.58
C PHE A 17 5.40 -8.30 7.38
N GLN A 18 5.89 -9.17 8.23
CA GLN A 18 7.06 -8.84 9.05
C GLN A 18 8.27 -8.54 8.16
N ASN A 19 8.56 -9.45 7.24
CA ASN A 19 9.75 -9.33 6.40
C ASN A 19 9.68 -8.16 5.44
N GLU A 20 8.54 -8.02 4.76
CA GLU A 20 8.44 -7.02 3.70
C GLU A 20 8.15 -5.62 4.24
N ILE A 21 7.41 -5.53 5.34
CA ILE A 21 6.93 -4.25 5.83
C ILE A 21 7.67 -3.81 7.10
N MET A 22 7.62 -4.62 8.15
CA MET A 22 8.17 -4.22 9.44
C MET A 22 9.69 -4.11 9.41
N ASP A 23 10.34 -5.03 8.70
CA ASP A 23 11.81 -5.06 8.62
C ASP A 23 12.36 -4.22 7.48
N SER A 24 11.52 -3.52 6.74
CA SER A 24 11.97 -2.73 5.59
C SER A 24 12.82 -1.56 6.03
N GLU A 25 13.95 -1.39 5.34
CA GLU A 25 14.79 -0.21 5.53
C GLU A 25 14.35 0.93 4.63
N LYS A 26 13.48 0.64 3.67
CA LYS A 26 12.91 1.65 2.79
C LYS A 26 11.64 2.21 3.40
N THR A 27 11.28 3.44 3.02
CA THR A 27 9.93 3.95 3.29
C THR A 27 8.92 3.02 2.65
N VAL A 28 7.86 2.72 3.36
CA VAL A 28 6.80 1.80 2.92
C VAL A 28 5.52 2.58 2.68
N LEU A 29 4.87 2.32 1.56
CA LEU A 29 3.53 2.81 1.26
C LEU A 29 2.60 1.60 1.21
N LEU A 30 1.58 1.58 2.06
CA LEU A 30 0.58 0.51 2.09
C LEU A 30 -0.76 1.01 1.60
N ASP A 31 -1.44 0.21 0.78
CA ASP A 31 -2.79 0.47 0.31
C ASP A 31 -3.72 -0.62 0.83
N PHE A 32 -4.63 -0.25 1.73
CA PHE A 32 -5.66 -1.17 2.24
C PHE A 32 -6.88 -1.03 1.35
N TRP A 33 -7.29 -2.14 0.73
CA TRP A 33 -8.31 -2.12 -0.32
C TRP A 33 -9.17 -3.38 -0.27
N ALA A 34 -10.23 -3.39 -1.07
CA ALA A 34 -11.05 -4.60 -1.29
C ALA A 34 -11.56 -4.58 -2.74
N PRO A 35 -11.81 -5.74 -3.33
CA PRO A 35 -12.22 -5.80 -4.74
C PRO A 35 -13.60 -5.17 -5.02
N TRP A 36 -14.48 -5.13 -4.03
CA TRP A 36 -15.82 -4.54 -4.18
C TRP A 36 -15.83 -3.02 -4.00
N CYS A 37 -14.72 -2.43 -3.66
CA CYS A 37 -14.63 -1.03 -3.29
C CYS A 37 -14.31 -0.19 -4.53
N ALA A 38 -15.27 0.59 -5.03
CA ALA A 38 -15.08 1.39 -6.23
C ALA A 38 -13.99 2.45 -6.09
N PRO A 39 -13.93 3.24 -5.00
CA PRO A 39 -12.83 4.21 -4.84
C PRO A 39 -11.47 3.53 -4.79
N CYS A 40 -11.39 2.31 -4.23
CA CYS A 40 -10.14 1.57 -4.18
C CYS A 40 -9.64 1.25 -5.58
N ARG A 41 -10.55 0.92 -6.50
CA ARG A 41 -10.19 0.60 -7.88
C ARG A 41 -9.59 1.78 -8.62
N MET A 42 -9.88 3.00 -8.17
CA MET A 42 -9.26 4.21 -8.74
C MET A 42 -7.86 4.43 -8.21
N VAL A 43 -7.58 3.97 -7.00
CA VAL A 43 -6.27 4.17 -6.36
C VAL A 43 -5.27 3.10 -6.79
N VAL A 44 -5.71 1.86 -7.02
CA VAL A 44 -4.79 0.76 -7.33
C VAL A 44 -3.87 1.06 -8.52
N PRO A 45 -4.36 1.57 -9.66
CA PRO A 45 -3.45 1.88 -10.77
C PRO A 45 -2.39 2.92 -10.39
N VAL A 46 -2.77 3.90 -9.56
CA VAL A 46 -1.84 4.92 -9.10
C VAL A 46 -0.76 4.30 -8.21
N ILE A 47 -1.18 3.40 -7.32
CA ILE A 47 -0.25 2.69 -6.44
C ILE A 47 0.75 1.86 -7.25
N GLU A 48 0.26 1.15 -8.28
CA GLU A 48 1.13 0.36 -9.15
C GLU A 48 2.11 1.26 -9.91
N GLU A 49 1.62 2.40 -10.36
CA GLU A 49 2.46 3.35 -11.08
C GLU A 49 3.57 3.89 -10.19
N ILE A 50 3.23 4.27 -8.96
CA ILE A 50 4.23 4.75 -7.99
C ILE A 50 5.26 3.66 -7.72
N ALA A 51 4.81 2.43 -7.54
CA ALA A 51 5.72 1.31 -7.28
C ALA A 51 6.73 1.14 -8.41
N GLY A 52 6.27 1.29 -9.65
CA GLY A 52 7.16 1.16 -10.81
C GLY A 52 8.12 2.33 -10.98
N GLU A 53 7.75 3.52 -10.50
CA GLU A 53 8.55 4.73 -10.67
C GLU A 53 9.50 5.00 -9.50
N ARG A 54 9.23 4.42 -8.34
CA ARG A 54 9.95 4.76 -7.11
C ARG A 54 10.59 3.52 -6.48
N PRO A 55 11.70 3.05 -7.05
CA PRO A 55 12.40 1.89 -6.47
C PRO A 55 13.02 2.15 -5.11
N ASP A 56 13.07 3.42 -4.69
CA ASP A 56 13.58 3.83 -3.39
C ASP A 56 12.59 3.55 -2.26
N ILE A 57 11.33 3.23 -2.58
CA ILE A 57 10.34 2.88 -1.57
C ILE A 57 9.81 1.47 -1.83
N LYS A 58 9.16 0.93 -0.82
CA LYS A 58 8.47 -0.35 -0.94
C LYS A 58 6.97 -0.09 -0.94
N VAL A 59 6.26 -0.67 -1.88
CA VAL A 59 4.81 -0.46 -2.02
C VAL A 59 4.11 -1.79 -1.83
N GLY A 60 3.17 -1.84 -0.90
CA GLY A 60 2.40 -3.03 -0.61
C GLY A 60 0.90 -2.79 -0.68
N LYS A 61 0.16 -3.83 -1.03
CA LYS A 61 -1.30 -3.81 -1.04
C LYS A 61 -1.82 -4.86 -0.08
N ILE A 62 -2.81 -4.50 0.72
CA ILE A 62 -3.43 -5.40 1.67
C ILE A 62 -4.93 -5.47 1.39
N ASN A 63 -5.39 -6.65 0.99
CA ASN A 63 -6.82 -6.92 0.78
C ASN A 63 -7.46 -7.15 2.13
N VAL A 64 -8.32 -6.23 2.58
CA VAL A 64 -8.88 -6.31 3.93
C VAL A 64 -9.81 -7.50 4.12
N ASP A 65 -10.41 -8.01 3.05
CA ASP A 65 -11.26 -9.19 3.14
C ASP A 65 -10.45 -10.45 3.44
N GLU A 66 -9.25 -10.52 2.86
CA GLU A 66 -8.37 -11.67 3.03
C GLU A 66 -7.49 -11.54 4.27
N GLN A 67 -7.24 -10.31 4.71
CA GLN A 67 -6.31 -10.04 5.81
C GLN A 67 -6.98 -9.21 6.90
N PRO A 68 -8.05 -9.75 7.54
CA PRO A 68 -8.77 -8.97 8.55
C PRO A 68 -7.91 -8.66 9.78
N GLU A 69 -6.96 -9.51 10.11
CA GLU A 69 -6.08 -9.28 11.25
C GLU A 69 -5.15 -8.09 11.00
N LEU A 70 -4.63 -7.99 9.77
CA LEU A 70 -3.78 -6.84 9.42
C LEU A 70 -4.59 -5.56 9.39
N ALA A 71 -5.81 -5.60 8.85
CA ALA A 71 -6.70 -4.44 8.85
C ALA A 71 -6.96 -3.98 10.28
N SER A 72 -7.20 -4.93 11.20
CA SER A 72 -7.43 -4.61 12.60
C SER A 72 -6.19 -4.01 13.25
N LYS A 73 -5.02 -4.56 12.92
CA LYS A 73 -3.75 -4.09 13.47
C LYS A 73 -3.52 -2.60 13.14
N PHE A 74 -3.96 -2.15 11.98
CA PHE A 74 -3.83 -0.75 11.57
C PHE A 74 -5.08 0.07 11.89
N SER A 75 -6.05 -0.50 12.58
CA SER A 75 -7.31 0.18 12.93
C SER A 75 -8.01 0.73 11.69
N ILE A 76 -8.06 -0.09 10.63
CA ILE A 76 -8.70 0.33 9.39
C ILE A 76 -10.21 0.38 9.59
N MET A 77 -10.80 1.57 9.42
CA MET A 77 -12.24 1.79 9.60
C MET A 77 -12.95 1.99 8.28
N SER A 78 -12.22 2.36 7.25
CA SER A 78 -12.78 2.58 5.92
C SER A 78 -11.69 2.34 4.88
N ILE A 79 -12.08 2.10 3.63
CA ILE A 79 -11.15 1.86 2.54
C ILE A 79 -11.52 2.75 1.35
N PRO A 80 -10.53 3.15 0.54
CA PRO A 80 -9.11 2.86 0.72
C PRO A 80 -8.52 3.63 1.90
N THR A 81 -7.51 3.07 2.51
CA THR A 81 -6.69 3.78 3.49
C THR A 81 -5.24 3.61 3.08
N LEU A 82 -4.51 4.71 3.06
CA LEU A 82 -3.10 4.73 2.69
C LEU A 82 -2.27 4.96 3.94
N VAL A 83 -1.23 4.16 4.11
CA VAL A 83 -0.37 4.24 5.28
C VAL A 83 1.08 4.38 4.81
N VAL A 84 1.81 5.33 5.38
CA VAL A 84 3.24 5.46 5.15
C VAL A 84 3.95 5.04 6.42
N MET A 85 4.93 4.16 6.27
CA MET A 85 5.72 3.66 7.40
C MET A 85 7.19 3.87 7.16
N LYS A 86 7.93 4.12 8.24
CA LYS A 86 9.37 4.23 8.21
C LYS A 86 9.92 3.51 9.44
N ASN A 87 10.86 2.59 9.20
CA ASN A 87 11.50 1.83 10.28
C ASN A 87 10.48 1.12 11.17
N GLY A 88 9.47 0.52 10.54
CA GLY A 88 8.45 -0.24 11.26
C GLY A 88 7.42 0.59 12.00
N LYS A 89 7.38 1.91 11.76
CA LYS A 89 6.46 2.80 12.47
C LYS A 89 5.59 3.56 11.48
N ILE A 90 4.32 3.74 11.84
CA ILE A 90 3.40 4.53 11.03
C ILE A 90 3.76 6.00 11.19
N VAL A 91 4.03 6.67 10.07
CA VAL A 91 4.31 8.11 10.09
C VAL A 91 3.14 8.91 9.52
N GLN A 92 2.27 8.28 8.72
CA GLN A 92 1.08 8.94 8.21
C GLN A 92 0.04 7.90 7.81
N GLN A 93 -1.23 8.20 8.04
CA GLN A 93 -2.33 7.32 7.69
C GLN A 93 -3.51 8.19 7.28
N VAL A 94 -4.00 8.01 6.06
CA VAL A 94 -5.13 8.81 5.55
C VAL A 94 -6.15 7.89 4.89
N SER A 95 -7.43 8.19 5.09
CA SER A 95 -8.52 7.44 4.48
C SER A 95 -9.06 8.19 3.27
N GLY A 96 -9.55 7.44 2.30
CA GLY A 96 -10.16 7.99 1.10
C GLY A 96 -9.20 8.02 -0.08
N ALA A 97 -9.77 8.03 -1.27
CA ALA A 97 -8.99 8.08 -2.51
C ALA A 97 -8.30 9.43 -2.63
N ARG A 98 -7.07 9.41 -3.13
CA ARG A 98 -6.28 10.61 -3.32
C ARG A 98 -5.62 10.57 -4.68
N PRO A 99 -5.41 11.73 -5.32
CA PRO A 99 -4.66 11.75 -6.56
C PRO A 99 -3.19 11.44 -6.31
N LYS A 100 -2.51 11.02 -7.37
CA LYS A 100 -1.11 10.60 -7.30
C LYS A 100 -0.23 11.64 -6.62
N LYS A 101 -0.40 12.92 -6.98
CA LYS A 101 0.41 13.99 -6.41
C LYS A 101 0.30 14.03 -4.89
N ALA A 102 -0.92 13.91 -4.37
CA ALA A 102 -1.14 13.93 -2.93
C ALA A 102 -0.50 12.73 -2.24
N ILE A 103 -0.54 11.57 -2.90
CA ILE A 103 0.10 10.36 -2.35
C ILE A 103 1.61 10.53 -2.32
N LEU A 104 2.19 11.06 -3.39
CA LEU A 104 3.64 11.28 -3.44
C LEU A 104 4.09 12.26 -2.36
N GLU A 105 3.25 13.23 -2.02
CA GLU A 105 3.57 14.21 -0.97
C GLU A 105 3.57 13.61 0.42
N MET A 106 2.99 12.41 0.59
CA MET A 106 2.99 11.71 1.87
C MET A 106 4.34 11.00 2.15
N LEU A 107 5.10 10.76 1.10
CA LEU A 107 6.32 9.94 1.18
C LEU A 107 7.55 10.68 1.67
#